data_67d5cabb4992c8ca1fc2ab69c1730513
#
_entry.id   67d5cabb4992c8ca1fc2ab69c1730513
#
_cell.length_a   1.000
_cell.length_b   1.000
_cell.length_c   1.000
_cell.angle_alpha   90.00
_cell.angle_beta   90.00
_cell.angle_gamma   90.00
#
_symmetry.space_group_name_H-M   'P 1'
#
loop_
_entity.id
_entity.type
_entity.pdbx_description
1 polymer ?
#
loop_
_entity_poly.entity_id
_entity_poly.type
_entity_poly.pdbx_seq_one_letter_code
_entity_poly.pdbx_strand_id
1 'polypeptide(L)'
;MKHPVPHKTQSNTYNCGPTCLEMLLEFYGIPYDSEKIDALCETAPRHGTDNQKLVEAAEQLGAHVIVKENAQLTDIISLIESGHPVLVNYFNCKSGVGHFGVVKGIEDQALILADPKNGDDYPLTFDHFQQHWHNHTRTIHAWMMYVAR
;
A
#
# COMPACT_ATOMS: atom_id res chain seq x y z
N MET A 1 -14.88 2.80 -10.55
CA MET A 1 -14.49 1.39 -10.45
C MET A 1 -13.77 1.15 -9.13
N LYS A 2 -14.26 0.23 -8.33
CA LYS A 2 -13.62 -0.15 -7.04
C LYS A 2 -13.60 -1.66 -6.89
N HIS A 3 -12.48 -2.18 -6.38
CA HIS A 3 -12.35 -3.61 -6.07
C HIS A 3 -12.65 -3.83 -4.59
N PRO A 4 -13.21 -5.00 -4.21
CA PRO A 4 -13.63 -5.26 -2.84
C PRO A 4 -12.45 -5.67 -1.94
N VAL A 5 -11.52 -4.74 -1.73
CA VAL A 5 -10.41 -4.97 -0.80
C VAL A 5 -10.95 -4.83 0.63
N PRO A 6 -10.82 -5.86 1.48
CA PRO A 6 -11.28 -5.76 2.86
C PRO A 6 -10.49 -4.69 3.61
N HIS A 7 -11.19 -3.74 4.22
CA HIS A 7 -10.53 -2.67 4.96
C HIS A 7 -10.14 -3.12 6.36
N LYS A 8 -8.91 -2.78 6.76
CA LYS A 8 -8.41 -3.00 8.10
C LYS A 8 -7.79 -1.71 8.63
N THR A 9 -7.99 -1.44 9.92
CA THR A 9 -7.41 -0.28 10.60
C THR A 9 -6.13 -0.70 11.30
N GLN A 10 -5.07 0.08 11.14
CA GLN A 10 -3.81 -0.20 11.83
C GLN A 10 -3.98 -0.12 13.35
N SER A 11 -3.28 -0.98 14.07
CA SER A 11 -3.42 -1.10 15.53
C SER A 11 -2.56 -0.10 16.30
N ASN A 12 -1.61 0.55 15.63
CA ASN A 12 -0.73 1.56 16.24
C ASN A 12 -0.34 2.58 15.16
N THR A 13 0.56 3.52 15.50
CA THR A 13 0.91 4.62 14.60
C THR A 13 1.96 4.25 13.54
N TYR A 14 2.51 3.05 13.57
CA TYR A 14 3.64 2.68 12.71
C TYR A 14 3.45 1.38 11.92
N ASN A 15 2.35 0.67 12.07
CA ASN A 15 2.16 -0.60 11.35
C ASN A 15 1.25 -0.51 10.12
N CYS A 16 1.28 0.64 9.44
CA CYS A 16 0.50 0.80 8.21
C CYS A 16 0.94 -0.18 7.10
N GLY A 17 2.25 -0.45 7.01
CA GLY A 17 2.77 -1.41 6.02
C GLY A 17 2.22 -2.81 6.20
N PRO A 18 2.41 -3.44 7.39
CA PRO A 18 1.86 -4.76 7.66
C PRO A 18 0.35 -4.82 7.47
N THR A 19 -0.39 -3.80 7.91
CA THR A 19 -1.85 -3.75 7.76
C THR A 19 -2.25 -3.73 6.28
N CYS A 20 -1.55 -2.95 5.46
CA CYS A 20 -1.79 -2.92 4.01
C CYS A 20 -1.51 -4.28 3.39
N LEU A 21 -0.44 -4.95 3.80
CA LEU A 21 -0.13 -6.28 3.29
C LEU A 21 -1.24 -7.28 3.64
N GLU A 22 -1.76 -7.22 4.87
CA GLU A 22 -2.89 -8.06 5.25
C GLU A 22 -4.10 -7.85 4.34
N MET A 23 -4.47 -6.59 4.08
CA MET A 23 -5.59 -6.28 3.20
C MET A 23 -5.37 -6.82 1.80
N LEU A 24 -4.16 -6.69 1.28
CA LEU A 24 -3.83 -7.14 -0.07
C LEU A 24 -3.87 -8.67 -0.16
N LEU A 25 -3.28 -9.37 0.80
CA LEU A 25 -3.30 -10.84 0.85
C LEU A 25 -4.72 -11.37 0.99
N GLU A 26 -5.52 -10.74 1.83
CA GLU A 26 -6.91 -11.15 2.05
C GLU A 26 -7.74 -11.00 0.77
N PHE A 27 -7.49 -9.95 0.00
CA PHE A 27 -8.15 -9.76 -1.29
C PHE A 27 -7.91 -10.95 -2.23
N TYR A 28 -6.69 -11.50 -2.22
CA TYR A 28 -6.32 -12.62 -3.09
C TYR A 28 -6.57 -13.98 -2.44
N GLY A 29 -7.10 -14.02 -1.23
CA GLY A 29 -7.35 -15.29 -0.52
C GLY A 29 -6.08 -16.01 -0.09
N ILE A 30 -4.99 -15.28 0.09
CA ILE A 30 -3.72 -15.85 0.58
C ILE A 30 -3.73 -15.84 2.10
N PRO A 31 -3.63 -17.01 2.77
CA PRO A 31 -3.66 -17.07 4.23
C PRO A 31 -2.46 -16.37 4.87
N TYR A 32 -2.69 -15.74 6.01
CA TYR A 32 -1.63 -15.09 6.76
C TYR A 32 -1.91 -15.13 8.26
N ASP A 33 -0.85 -14.86 9.03
CA ASP A 33 -0.91 -14.66 10.47
C ASP A 33 -0.39 -13.27 10.76
N SER A 34 -1.19 -12.41 11.42
CA SER A 34 -0.84 -11.02 11.68
C SER A 34 0.46 -10.86 12.45
N GLU A 35 0.69 -11.71 13.46
CA GLU A 35 1.93 -11.64 14.23
C GLU A 35 3.15 -11.97 13.37
N LYS A 36 3.01 -12.95 12.49
CA LYS A 36 4.09 -13.32 11.57
C LYS A 36 4.38 -12.22 10.57
N ILE A 37 3.36 -11.53 10.06
CA ILE A 37 3.54 -10.40 9.15
C ILE A 37 4.33 -9.30 9.84
N ASP A 38 3.95 -8.91 11.05
CA ASP A 38 4.64 -7.87 11.81
C ASP A 38 6.12 -8.23 12.01
N ALA A 39 6.39 -9.49 12.36
CA ALA A 39 7.76 -9.96 12.57
C ALA A 39 8.57 -9.95 11.27
N LEU A 40 7.99 -10.42 10.15
CA LEU A 40 8.66 -10.45 8.86
C LEU A 40 8.97 -9.05 8.32
N CYS A 41 8.08 -8.09 8.57
CA CYS A 41 8.26 -6.71 8.15
C CYS A 41 9.30 -5.96 8.98
N GLU A 42 9.68 -6.49 10.12
CA GLU A 42 10.61 -5.83 11.06
C GLU A 42 10.19 -4.38 11.34
N THR A 43 8.89 -4.21 11.54
CA THR A 43 8.29 -2.90 11.78
C THR A 43 8.73 -2.33 13.12
N ALA A 44 9.08 -1.05 13.14
CA ALA A 44 9.56 -0.38 14.33
C ALA A 44 8.88 0.98 14.51
N PRO A 45 8.68 1.44 15.77
CA PRO A 45 7.95 2.68 16.05
C PRO A 45 8.52 3.93 15.38
N ARG A 46 9.84 3.99 15.17
CA ARG A 46 10.48 5.21 14.66
C ARG A 46 10.54 5.30 13.14
N HIS A 47 10.52 4.16 12.43
CA HIS A 47 10.63 4.20 10.98
C HIS A 47 9.60 3.32 10.26
N GLY A 48 8.68 2.70 11.00
CA GLY A 48 7.66 1.84 10.38
C GLY A 48 8.27 0.62 9.73
N THR A 49 7.92 0.40 8.47
CA THR A 49 8.38 -0.74 7.67
C THR A 49 9.13 -0.25 6.45
N ASP A 50 10.31 -0.81 6.18
CA ASP A 50 11.02 -0.54 4.94
C ASP A 50 10.29 -1.22 3.78
N ASN A 51 10.25 -0.55 2.62
CA ASN A 51 9.57 -1.07 1.43
C ASN A 51 10.05 -2.47 1.05
N GLN A 52 11.37 -2.70 1.09
CA GLN A 52 11.94 -4.01 0.75
C GLN A 52 11.51 -5.11 1.72
N LYS A 53 11.39 -4.80 3.01
CA LYS A 53 10.93 -5.78 4.00
C LYS A 53 9.48 -6.18 3.75
N LEU A 54 8.69 -5.23 3.30
CA LEU A 54 7.30 -5.51 2.95
C LEU A 54 7.20 -6.49 1.77
N VAL A 55 8.04 -6.27 0.75
CA VAL A 55 8.13 -7.17 -0.40
C VAL A 55 8.55 -8.57 0.03
N GLU A 56 9.62 -8.67 0.83
CA GLU A 56 10.13 -9.95 1.31
C GLU A 56 9.10 -10.72 2.14
N ALA A 57 8.38 -10.00 3.00
CA ALA A 57 7.31 -10.60 3.81
C ALA A 57 6.22 -11.20 2.93
N ALA A 58 5.78 -10.46 1.91
CA ALA A 58 4.77 -10.95 0.98
C ALA A 58 5.24 -12.21 0.25
N GLU A 59 6.47 -12.22 -0.22
CA GLU A 59 7.04 -13.37 -0.93
C GLU A 59 7.16 -14.59 -0.04
N GLN A 60 7.58 -14.40 1.20
CA GLN A 60 7.67 -15.51 2.17
C GLN A 60 6.31 -16.12 2.50
N LEU A 61 5.24 -15.34 2.36
CA LEU A 61 3.88 -15.81 2.57
C LEU A 61 3.27 -16.45 1.33
N GLY A 62 4.04 -16.56 0.25
CA GLY A 62 3.61 -17.25 -0.96
C GLY A 62 3.04 -16.35 -2.05
N ALA A 63 3.10 -15.04 -1.89
CA ALA A 63 2.62 -14.12 -2.92
C ALA A 63 3.67 -13.94 -4.02
N HIS A 64 3.22 -13.89 -5.26
CA HIS A 64 4.10 -13.50 -6.38
C HIS A 64 3.99 -11.98 -6.52
N VAL A 65 5.02 -11.28 -6.12
CA VAL A 65 5.01 -9.81 -6.01
C VAL A 65 5.76 -9.17 -7.17
N ILE A 66 5.16 -8.11 -7.73
CA ILE A 66 5.80 -7.26 -8.73
C ILE A 66 5.97 -5.87 -8.10
N VAL A 67 7.18 -5.33 -8.21
CA VAL A 67 7.54 -4.02 -7.63
C VAL A 67 8.04 -3.10 -8.73
N LYS A 68 7.68 -1.82 -8.63
CA LYS A 68 8.19 -0.80 -9.55
C LYS A 68 8.47 0.49 -8.80
N GLU A 69 9.66 1.06 -8.99
CA GLU A 69 10.01 2.41 -8.56
C GLU A 69 9.96 3.33 -9.78
N ASN A 70 9.81 4.62 -9.52
CA ASN A 70 9.71 5.63 -10.59
C ASN A 70 8.59 5.29 -11.57
N ALA A 71 7.51 4.74 -11.04
CA ALA A 71 6.34 4.40 -11.81
C ALA A 71 5.56 5.66 -12.21
N GLN A 72 4.58 5.49 -13.07
CA GLN A 72 3.70 6.57 -13.50
C GLN A 72 2.29 6.30 -13.00
N LEU A 73 1.51 7.36 -12.88
CA LEU A 73 0.10 7.22 -12.49
C LEU A 73 -0.64 6.26 -13.42
N THR A 74 -0.32 6.29 -14.72
CA THR A 74 -0.93 5.39 -15.71
C THR A 74 -0.64 3.92 -15.41
N ASP A 75 0.47 3.61 -14.75
CA ASP A 75 0.77 2.23 -14.34
C ASP A 75 -0.26 1.75 -13.31
N ILE A 76 -0.58 2.61 -12.34
CA ILE A 76 -1.59 2.29 -11.32
C ILE A 76 -2.97 2.15 -11.97
N ILE A 77 -3.34 3.09 -12.83
CA ILE A 77 -4.65 3.07 -13.50
C ILE A 77 -4.82 1.78 -14.29
N SER A 78 -3.80 1.39 -15.06
CA SER A 78 -3.85 0.15 -15.84
C SER A 78 -4.02 -1.09 -14.97
N LEU A 79 -3.34 -1.13 -13.82
CA LEU A 79 -3.45 -2.26 -12.90
C LEU A 79 -4.84 -2.33 -12.27
N ILE A 80 -5.39 -1.21 -11.85
CA ILE A 80 -6.75 -1.17 -11.30
C ILE A 80 -7.76 -1.64 -12.37
N GLU A 81 -7.61 -1.18 -13.61
CA GLU A 81 -8.50 -1.60 -14.70
C GLU A 81 -8.38 -3.09 -15.01
N SER A 82 -7.21 -3.68 -14.73
CA SER A 82 -6.97 -5.11 -14.92
C SER A 82 -7.32 -5.97 -13.70
N GLY A 83 -7.85 -5.36 -12.64
CA GLY A 83 -8.30 -6.10 -11.45
C GLY A 83 -7.27 -6.27 -10.36
N HIS A 84 -6.17 -5.51 -10.39
CA HIS A 84 -5.10 -5.60 -9.41
C HIS A 84 -5.06 -4.37 -8.49
N PRO A 85 -5.46 -4.48 -7.22
CA PRO A 85 -5.19 -3.45 -6.23
C PRO A 85 -3.69 -3.24 -6.08
N VAL A 86 -3.29 -2.00 -5.77
CA VAL A 86 -1.88 -1.61 -5.75
C VAL A 86 -1.51 -1.02 -4.40
N LEU A 87 -0.48 -1.58 -3.76
CA LEU A 87 0.06 -1.05 -2.53
C LEU A 87 1.05 0.06 -2.87
N VAL A 88 0.87 1.23 -2.28
CA VAL A 88 1.71 2.40 -2.55
C VAL A 88 2.28 2.96 -1.26
N ASN A 89 3.41 3.66 -1.41
CA ASN A 89 4.04 4.40 -0.33
C ASN A 89 3.93 5.89 -0.70
N TYR A 90 3.26 6.67 0.12
CA TYR A 90 3.09 8.09 -0.15
C TYR A 90 3.33 8.93 1.10
N PHE A 91 3.60 10.22 0.92
CA PHE A 91 3.82 11.13 2.03
C PHE A 91 2.46 11.67 2.50
N ASN A 92 2.13 11.41 3.76
CA ASN A 92 0.87 11.86 4.34
C ASN A 92 1.08 13.26 4.94
N CYS A 93 0.54 14.28 4.27
CA CYS A 93 0.70 15.67 4.70
C CYS A 93 0.08 15.96 6.06
N LYS A 94 -0.96 15.23 6.43
CA LYS A 94 -1.64 15.43 7.72
C LYS A 94 -0.75 15.03 8.90
N SER A 95 -0.02 13.94 8.76
CA SER A 95 0.87 13.45 9.82
C SER A 95 2.33 13.86 9.60
N GLY A 96 2.69 14.30 8.40
CA GLY A 96 4.05 14.69 8.07
C GLY A 96 5.02 13.54 7.96
N VAL A 97 4.54 12.34 7.68
CA VAL A 97 5.37 11.13 7.57
C VAL A 97 4.99 10.31 6.34
N GLY A 98 5.89 9.42 5.93
CA GLY A 98 5.60 8.42 4.92
C GLY A 98 4.54 7.44 5.41
N HIS A 99 3.72 6.95 4.49
CA HIS A 99 2.58 6.11 4.81
C HIS A 99 2.33 5.11 3.69
N PHE A 100 1.80 3.94 4.03
CA PHE A 100 1.37 2.95 3.06
C PHE A 100 -0.15 2.92 2.96
N GLY A 101 -0.65 2.70 1.76
CA GLY A 101 -2.08 2.52 1.52
C GLY A 101 -2.29 1.56 0.35
N VAL A 102 -3.48 1.00 0.24
CA VAL A 102 -3.84 0.11 -0.86
C VAL A 102 -4.83 0.84 -1.79
N VAL A 103 -4.38 1.12 -3.01
CA VAL A 103 -5.27 1.68 -4.04
C VAL A 103 -6.19 0.56 -4.50
N LYS A 104 -7.49 0.74 -4.32
CA LYS A 104 -8.49 -0.26 -4.71
C LYS A 104 -9.42 0.21 -5.83
N GLY A 105 -9.36 1.48 -6.19
CA GLY A 105 -10.25 1.98 -7.23
C GLY A 105 -9.90 3.37 -7.71
N ILE A 106 -10.70 3.85 -8.64
CA ILE A 106 -10.57 5.17 -9.27
C ILE A 106 -11.95 5.77 -9.42
N GLU A 107 -12.13 7.02 -8.98
CA GLU A 107 -13.37 7.79 -9.15
C GLU A 107 -13.04 9.27 -9.26
N ASP A 108 -13.67 9.97 -10.20
CA ASP A 108 -13.65 11.45 -10.28
C ASP A 108 -12.25 12.08 -10.16
N GLN A 109 -11.28 11.60 -10.95
CA GLN A 109 -9.91 12.12 -10.97
C GLN A 109 -9.18 11.89 -9.65
N ALA A 110 -9.57 10.85 -8.89
CA ALA A 110 -8.95 10.48 -7.64
C ALA A 110 -8.69 8.99 -7.56
N LEU A 111 -7.62 8.62 -6.87
CA LEU A 111 -7.41 7.24 -6.44
C LEU A 111 -8.22 7.02 -5.17
N ILE A 112 -8.86 5.87 -5.08
CA ILE A 112 -9.64 5.49 -3.91
C ILE A 112 -8.87 4.40 -3.15
N LEU A 113 -8.54 4.65 -1.90
CA LEU A 113 -7.71 3.77 -1.10
C LEU A 113 -8.52 3.06 -0.01
N ALA A 114 -8.11 1.82 0.27
CA ALA A 114 -8.33 1.20 1.57
C ALA A 114 -7.11 1.60 2.39
N ASP A 115 -7.26 2.59 3.26
CA ASP A 115 -6.15 3.18 3.98
C ASP A 115 -6.20 2.77 5.45
N PRO A 116 -5.13 2.19 6.00
CA PRO A 116 -5.16 1.67 7.36
C PRO A 116 -5.31 2.75 8.44
N LYS A 117 -5.02 4.00 8.11
CA LYS A 117 -5.12 5.12 9.04
C LYS A 117 -6.26 6.06 8.69
N ASN A 118 -6.38 6.43 7.41
CA ASN A 118 -7.33 7.46 6.98
C ASN A 118 -8.72 6.90 6.70
N GLY A 119 -8.87 5.59 6.57
CA GLY A 119 -10.16 4.95 6.44
C GLY A 119 -10.40 4.26 5.09
N ASP A 120 -11.59 3.65 4.99
CA ASP A 120 -12.00 3.00 3.76
C ASP A 120 -12.54 4.05 2.78
N ASP A 121 -12.42 3.77 1.48
CA ASP A 121 -12.80 4.71 0.43
C ASP A 121 -12.13 6.08 0.56
N TYR A 122 -10.88 6.09 1.02
CA TYR A 122 -10.14 7.34 1.21
C TYR A 122 -9.66 7.89 -0.14
N PRO A 123 -10.10 9.10 -0.54
CA PRO A 123 -9.72 9.64 -1.85
C PRO A 123 -8.43 10.43 -1.79
N LEU A 124 -7.59 10.24 -2.81
CA LEU A 124 -6.44 11.10 -3.08
C LEU A 124 -6.54 11.53 -4.53
N THR A 125 -6.66 12.83 -4.77
CA THR A 125 -6.72 13.33 -6.15
C THR A 125 -5.45 12.94 -6.88
N PHE A 126 -5.54 12.77 -8.20
CA PHE A 126 -4.37 12.42 -9.01
C PHE A 126 -3.23 13.44 -8.80
N ASP A 127 -3.56 14.74 -8.81
CA ASP A 127 -2.55 15.78 -8.64
C ASP A 127 -1.88 15.71 -7.27
N HIS A 128 -2.66 15.60 -6.21
CA HIS A 128 -2.12 15.50 -4.85
C HIS A 128 -1.25 14.26 -4.69
N PHE A 129 -1.74 13.12 -5.17
CA PHE A 129 -1.00 11.87 -5.08
C PHE A 129 0.34 11.95 -5.80
N GLN A 130 0.35 12.46 -7.04
CA GLN A 130 1.58 12.57 -7.82
C GLN A 130 2.62 13.45 -7.16
N GLN A 131 2.19 14.52 -6.49
CA GLN A 131 3.09 15.44 -5.79
C GLN A 131 3.68 14.82 -4.52
N HIS A 132 3.01 13.82 -3.94
CA HIS A 132 3.39 13.24 -2.65
C HIS A 132 3.71 11.74 -2.73
N TRP A 133 3.92 11.23 -3.92
CA TRP A 133 4.20 9.80 -4.14
C TRP A 133 5.67 9.49 -3.90
N HIS A 134 6.07 9.53 -2.63
CA HIS A 134 7.43 9.23 -2.21
C HIS A 134 7.41 8.76 -0.75
N ASN A 135 8.52 8.17 -0.29
CA ASN A 135 8.63 7.75 1.10
C ASN A 135 8.94 8.94 2.02
N HIS A 136 9.08 8.67 3.32
CA HIS A 136 9.29 9.71 4.31
C HIS A 136 10.52 10.59 4.03
N THR A 137 11.62 9.98 3.62
CA THR A 137 12.91 10.67 3.42
C THR A 137 13.12 11.17 1.99
N ARG A 138 12.18 10.94 1.10
CA ARG A 138 12.26 11.26 -0.33
C ARG A 138 13.42 10.57 -1.05
N THR A 139 13.80 9.39 -0.58
CA THR A 139 14.83 8.57 -1.20
C THR A 139 14.26 7.53 -2.16
N ILE A 140 12.97 7.23 -2.02
CA ILE A 140 12.25 6.29 -2.88
C ILE A 140 11.06 7.04 -3.47
N HIS A 141 11.00 7.11 -4.80
CA HIS A 141 9.96 7.87 -5.50
C HIS A 141 9.07 6.94 -6.34
N ALA A 142 7.76 7.22 -6.30
CA ALA A 142 6.76 6.55 -7.12
C ALA A 142 6.89 5.01 -7.04
N TRP A 143 7.00 4.51 -5.81
CA TRP A 143 7.09 3.08 -5.52
C TRP A 143 5.70 2.46 -5.46
N MET A 144 5.55 1.31 -6.10
CA MET A 144 4.33 0.53 -5.99
C MET A 144 4.63 -0.96 -5.98
N MET A 145 3.69 -1.73 -5.44
CA MET A 145 3.77 -3.17 -5.40
C MET A 145 2.38 -3.75 -5.66
N TYR A 146 2.33 -4.84 -6.42
CA TYR A 146 1.07 -5.58 -6.57
C TYR A 146 1.35 -7.07 -6.60
N VAL A 147 0.30 -7.86 -6.38
CA VAL A 147 0.40 -9.32 -6.37
C VAL A 147 -0.05 -9.83 -7.74
N ALA A 148 0.83 -10.56 -8.40
CA ALA A 148 0.56 -11.14 -9.71
C ALA A 148 0.03 -12.58 -9.62
N ARG A 149 -0.03 -13.14 -8.41
CA ARG A 149 -0.41 -14.51 -8.07
C ARG A 149 0.56 -15.52 -8.60
#